data_330320e8a3866af3903f1f78459044b3
#
_entry.id   330320e8a3866af3903f1f78459044b3
#
_cell.length_a   1.000
_cell.length_b   1.000
_cell.length_c   1.000
_cell.angle_alpha   90.00
_cell.angle_beta   90.00
_cell.angle_gamma   90.00
#
_symmetry.space_group_name_H-M   'P 1'
#
loop_
_entity.id
_entity.type
_entity.pdbx_description
1 polymer ?
#
loop_
_entity_poly.entity_id
_entity_poly.type
_entity_poly.pdbx_seq_one_letter_code
_entity_poly.pdbx_strand_id
1 'polypeptide(L)'
;MIIEVQVPQLSESVAEGTLASWKKKIGESVARDEILIDIETDKVVLEVPSPNAGILVEIIKADGETVVSGELIARILSLIHI
;
A
#
# COMPACT_ATOMS: atom_id res chain seq x y z
N MET A 1 -5.78 3.66 16.35
CA MET A 1 -6.51 4.26 15.22
C MET A 1 -6.15 3.51 13.94
N ILE A 2 -7.13 3.22 13.11
CA ILE A 2 -6.88 2.52 11.85
C ILE A 2 -6.59 3.52 10.76
N ILE A 3 -5.49 3.29 10.04
CA ILE A 3 -5.07 4.14 8.94
C ILE A 3 -5.20 3.33 7.65
N GLU A 4 -5.87 3.90 6.67
CA GLU A 4 -6.06 3.24 5.39
C GLU A 4 -4.87 3.51 4.47
N VAL A 5 -4.40 2.44 3.82
CA VAL A 5 -3.34 2.52 2.81
C VAL A 5 -4.00 2.47 1.45
N GLN A 6 -3.82 3.52 0.68
CA GLN A 6 -4.44 3.65 -0.64
C GLN A 6 -3.38 3.72 -1.72
N VAL A 7 -3.78 3.34 -2.93
CA VAL A 7 -2.92 3.43 -4.10
C VAL A 7 -2.61 4.91 -4.36
N PRO A 8 -1.34 5.29 -4.53
CA PRO A 8 -1.02 6.68 -4.89
C PRO A 8 -1.57 7.01 -6.26
N GLN A 9 -1.70 8.29 -6.54
CA GLN A 9 -2.22 8.73 -7.82
C GLN A 9 -1.31 8.26 -8.95
N LEU A 10 -1.87 7.50 -9.88
CA LEU A 10 -1.17 7.06 -11.07
C LEU A 10 -1.14 8.19 -12.08
N SER A 11 -0.20 8.15 -13.02
CA SER A 11 -0.11 9.18 -14.04
C SER A 11 -1.31 9.10 -14.99
N GLU A 12 -1.59 10.18 -15.71
CA GLU A 12 -2.71 10.24 -16.64
C GLU A 12 -2.63 9.16 -17.72
N SER A 13 -1.43 8.74 -18.06
CA SER A 13 -1.23 7.72 -19.09
C SER A 13 -1.31 6.30 -18.54
N VAL A 14 -1.53 6.15 -17.24
CA VAL A 14 -1.61 4.84 -16.59
C VAL A 14 -2.97 4.70 -15.93
N ALA A 15 -3.81 3.83 -16.47
CA ALA A 15 -5.17 3.63 -15.95
C ALA A 15 -5.18 2.74 -14.72
N GLU A 16 -4.26 1.77 -14.65
CA GLU A 16 -4.24 0.80 -13.56
C GLU A 16 -2.85 0.25 -13.37
N GLY A 17 -2.64 -0.42 -12.25
CA GLY A 17 -1.39 -1.11 -11.97
C GLY A 17 -1.66 -2.46 -11.35
N THR A 18 -0.63 -3.28 -11.27
CA THR A 18 -0.71 -4.61 -10.68
C THR A 18 0.15 -4.63 -9.42
N LEU A 19 -0.39 -5.14 -8.34
CA LEU A 19 0.36 -5.26 -7.10
C LEU A 19 1.42 -6.35 -7.24
N ALA A 20 2.65 -6.00 -6.90
CA ALA A 20 3.73 -6.97 -6.79
C ALA A 20 3.64 -7.67 -5.43
N SER A 21 4.69 -8.38 -5.03
CA SER A 21 4.69 -9.08 -3.76
C SER A 21 4.71 -8.11 -2.58
N TRP A 22 3.86 -8.36 -1.60
CA TRP A 22 3.87 -7.59 -0.36
C TRP A 22 5.18 -7.79 0.38
N LYS A 23 5.77 -6.69 0.83
CA LYS A 23 7.03 -6.73 1.58
C LYS A 23 6.80 -6.93 3.07
N LYS A 24 5.57 -6.73 3.53
CA LYS A 24 5.16 -6.91 4.92
C LYS A 24 3.97 -7.83 4.99
N LYS A 25 3.86 -8.56 6.08
CA LYS A 25 2.75 -9.48 6.33
C LYS A 25 1.84 -8.91 7.41
N ILE A 26 0.62 -9.43 7.48
CA ILE A 26 -0.31 -9.06 8.55
C ILE A 26 0.34 -9.41 9.90
N GLY A 27 0.33 -8.45 10.80
CA GLY A 27 0.94 -8.59 12.12
C GLY A 27 2.36 -8.03 12.23
N GLU A 28 2.98 -7.67 11.10
CA GLU A 28 4.31 -7.07 11.15
C GLU A 28 4.23 -5.58 11.42
N SER A 29 5.21 -5.07 12.15
CA SER A 29 5.30 -3.64 12.38
C SER A 29 5.89 -2.96 11.15
N VAL A 30 5.42 -1.76 10.88
CA VAL A 30 5.91 -0.95 9.77
C VAL A 30 6.30 0.42 10.30
N ALA A 31 7.32 1.01 9.68
CA ALA A 31 7.73 2.37 10.00
C ALA A 31 7.06 3.33 9.02
N ARG A 32 7.00 4.59 9.41
CA ARG A 32 6.52 5.63 8.51
C ARG A 32 7.43 5.68 7.28
N ASP A 33 6.82 5.81 6.12
CA ASP A 33 7.51 5.85 4.82
C ASP A 33 8.18 4.54 4.43
N GLU A 34 8.00 3.48 5.21
CA GLU A 34 8.51 2.17 4.83
C GLU A 34 7.70 1.63 3.64
N ILE A 35 8.38 1.09 2.65
CA ILE A 35 7.71 0.59 1.45
C ILE A 35 7.00 -0.71 1.77
N LEU A 36 5.70 -0.73 1.56
CA LEU A 36 4.85 -1.89 1.85
C LEU A 36 4.74 -2.81 0.66
N ILE A 37 4.61 -2.25 -0.54
CA ILE A 37 4.42 -3.03 -1.76
C ILE A 37 4.80 -2.16 -2.95
N ASP A 38 5.16 -2.81 -4.05
CA ASP A 38 5.38 -2.14 -5.32
C ASP A 38 4.17 -2.32 -6.21
N ILE A 39 3.88 -1.32 -7.03
CA ILE A 39 2.82 -1.39 -8.04
C ILE A 39 3.48 -1.33 -9.40
N GLU A 40 3.29 -2.37 -10.18
CA GLU A 40 3.84 -2.44 -11.52
C GLU A 40 2.83 -1.92 -12.53
N THR A 41 3.27 -0.99 -13.37
CA THR A 41 2.44 -0.45 -14.46
C THR A 41 3.16 -0.69 -15.78
N ASP A 42 2.51 -0.38 -16.89
CA ASP A 42 3.08 -0.56 -18.22
C ASP A 42 4.38 0.23 -18.40
N LYS A 43 4.55 1.31 -17.66
CA LYS A 43 5.65 2.24 -17.90
C LYS A 43 6.67 2.28 -16.78
N VAL A 44 6.22 2.19 -15.52
CA VAL A 44 7.06 2.37 -14.35
C VAL A 44 6.61 1.46 -13.21
N VAL A 45 7.50 1.28 -12.25
CA VAL A 45 7.17 0.62 -11.00
C VAL A 45 7.06 1.71 -9.94
N LEU A 46 5.92 1.73 -9.24
CA LEU A 46 5.67 2.69 -8.17
C LEU A 46 5.78 2.00 -6.83
N GLU A 47 6.22 2.74 -5.83
CA GLU A 47 6.34 2.23 -4.48
C GLU A 47 5.23 2.83 -3.61
N VAL A 48 4.64 2.01 -2.75
CA VAL A 48 3.61 2.47 -1.82
C VAL A 48 4.21 2.53 -0.43
N PRO A 49 4.52 3.74 0.06
CA PRO A 49 5.06 3.88 1.42
C PRO A 49 3.94 3.83 2.45
N SER A 50 4.29 3.42 3.66
CA SER A 50 3.36 3.46 4.77
C SER A 50 3.07 4.91 5.16
N PRO A 51 1.80 5.30 5.30
CA PRO A 51 1.46 6.67 5.70
C PRO A 51 1.81 6.97 7.15
N ASN A 52 2.02 5.93 7.95
CA ASN A 52 2.33 6.11 9.37
C ASN A 52 2.98 4.86 9.94
N ALA A 53 3.60 4.99 11.10
CA ALA A 53 4.13 3.84 11.81
C ALA A 53 2.98 3.08 12.48
N GLY A 54 3.08 1.76 12.51
CA GLY A 54 2.05 0.93 13.13
C GLY A 54 2.23 -0.54 12.79
N ILE A 55 1.14 -1.27 12.87
CA ILE A 55 1.14 -2.71 12.57
C ILE A 55 0.17 -2.95 11.42
N LEU A 56 0.63 -3.70 10.43
CA LEU A 56 -0.22 -4.06 9.30
C LEU A 56 -1.26 -5.07 9.79
N VAL A 57 -2.52 -4.66 9.79
CA VAL A 57 -3.61 -5.48 10.35
C VAL A 57 -4.51 -6.09 9.30
N GLU A 58 -4.51 -5.55 8.09
CA GLU A 58 -5.36 -6.09 7.03
C GLU A 58 -4.75 -5.81 5.66
N ILE A 59 -4.82 -6.82 4.79
CA ILE A 59 -4.47 -6.69 3.38
C ILE A 59 -5.74 -6.93 2.58
N ILE A 60 -6.23 -5.91 1.90
CA ILE A 60 -7.48 -5.96 1.15
C ILE A 60 -7.24 -6.48 -0.26
N LYS A 61 -6.13 -6.07 -0.87
CA LYS A 61 -5.72 -6.52 -2.18
C LYS A 61 -4.45 -7.35 -2.07
N ALA A 62 -4.50 -8.57 -2.54
CA ALA A 62 -3.37 -9.49 -2.46
C ALA A 62 -2.38 -9.27 -3.62
N ASP A 63 -1.27 -9.99 -3.57
CA ASP A 63 -0.28 -9.97 -4.64
C ASP A 63 -0.93 -10.31 -5.97
N GLY A 64 -0.54 -9.59 -7.01
CA GLY A 64 -1.01 -9.85 -8.36
C GLY A 64 -2.36 -9.28 -8.71
N GLU A 65 -3.04 -8.64 -7.77
CA GLU A 65 -4.33 -8.01 -8.07
C GLU A 65 -4.13 -6.67 -8.77
N THR A 66 -5.09 -6.33 -9.63
CA THR A 66 -5.07 -5.05 -10.35
C THR A 66 -5.74 -3.99 -9.51
N VAL A 67 -5.13 -2.81 -9.45
CA VAL A 67 -5.63 -1.69 -8.66
C VAL A 67 -5.62 -0.41 -9.47
N VAL A 68 -6.43 0.56 -9.04
CA VAL A 68 -6.50 1.89 -9.67
C VAL A 68 -6.15 2.95 -8.62
N SER A 69 -5.92 4.17 -9.08
CA SER A 69 -5.59 5.30 -8.19
C SER A 69 -6.64 5.45 -7.08
N GLY A 70 -6.17 5.62 -5.86
CA GLY A 70 -7.05 5.86 -4.71
C GLY A 70 -7.73 4.62 -4.16
N GLU A 71 -7.47 3.45 -4.71
CA GLU A 71 -8.09 2.22 -4.23
C GLU A 71 -7.49 1.80 -2.90
N LEU A 72 -8.35 1.36 -1.98
CA LEU A 72 -7.92 0.90 -0.66
C LEU A 72 -7.28 -0.49 -0.80
N ILE A 73 -6.04 -0.63 -0.34
CA ILE A 73 -5.31 -1.89 -0.50
C ILE A 73 -4.94 -2.55 0.82
N ALA A 74 -4.86 -1.77 1.91
CA ALA A 74 -4.49 -2.33 3.21
C ALA A 74 -4.90 -1.38 4.33
N ARG A 75 -4.83 -1.89 5.57
CA ARG A 75 -5.06 -1.09 6.77
C ARG A 75 -3.96 -1.32 7.77
N ILE A 76 -3.60 -0.25 8.47
CA ILE A 76 -2.55 -0.26 9.48
C ILE A 76 -3.14 0.25 10.79
N LEU A 77 -2.82 -0.44 11.89
CA LEU A 77 -3.18 0.04 13.22
C LEU A 77 -2.07 0.96 13.70
N SER A 78 -2.38 2.23 13.86
CA SER A 78 -1.41 3.21 14.33
C SER A 78 -1.13 2.99 15.82
N LEU A 79 0.15 3.04 16.18
CA LEU A 79 0.59 2.93 17.57
C LEU A 79 0.77 4.29 18.22
N ILE A 80 0.54 5.36 17.47
CA ILE A 80 0.70 6.72 17.96
C ILE A 80 -0.62 7.23 18.46
N HIS A 81 -0.65 7.67 19.69
CA HIS A 81 -1.82 8.33 20.28
C HIS A 81 -1.61 9.84 20.16
N ILE A 82 -2.60 10.49 19.63
CA ILE A 82 -2.59 11.94 19.51
C ILE A 82 -3.72 12.49 20.35
#